data_2d7fa11022e5b4c8d6830c19f3237629
#
_entry.id   2d7fa11022e5b4c8d6830c19f3237629
#
_cell.length_a   1.000
_cell.length_b   1.000
_cell.length_c   1.000
_cell.angle_alpha   90.00
_cell.angle_beta   90.00
_cell.angle_gamma   90.00
#
_symmetry.space_group_name_H-M   'P 1'
#
loop_
_entity.id
_entity.type
_entity.pdbx_description
1 polymer ?
#
loop_
_entity_poly.entity_id
_entity_poly.type
_entity_poly.pdbx_seq_one_letter_code
_entity_poly.pdbx_strand_id
1 'polypeptide(L)'
;MWERFSFYGTRAFLVLYMVAATSKGGLGWSNEKQGLVYGLYAGSVYLFGLPGGWIADRFLGARNAVVVGGIGIIIGNACLAMGSEPLLYAGLTLVALGTGFLKPNTTTMVGSLYSPKDPRRDRAYSIYYMGINLGAMLSPLICGPLAEWVSWRIGFLVAAIGMCFGLIQYLALQSRLGEAGKLVVRTAQATATPKVPFTREEWLRIGAIGVFFVFSAIFWAAFEQAGTSLNLFADQMTKKELFGFAIPASILQSVQPIFVILLAPVLSWLWDRMGNNQPSSPIKFALGLVGASAGFWVVAYASSLTVAGKVSVNWLLLVYLLHTLGELCLSPVGLSITTKLAPARITGLMMGVFFASIATGNYIAGFIGGNFEANASSLITLFSWVAAVTLGAAVVLVFLNPFVKRLMGEVK
;
A
#
# COMPACT_ATOMS: atom_id res chain seq x y z
N MET A 1 0.53 4.54 -13.65
CA MET A 1 1.99 4.54 -13.49
C MET A 1 2.48 5.81 -12.79
N TRP A 2 2.34 7.02 -13.36
CA TRP A 2 2.95 8.27 -12.86
C TRP A 2 2.53 8.69 -11.44
N GLU A 3 1.26 8.51 -11.09
CA GLU A 3 0.80 8.77 -9.73
C GLU A 3 1.46 7.80 -8.72
N ARG A 4 1.62 6.54 -9.08
CA ARG A 4 2.36 5.58 -8.28
C ARG A 4 3.84 5.93 -8.20
N PHE A 5 4.43 6.39 -9.31
CA PHE A 5 5.79 6.93 -9.32
C PHE A 5 5.95 8.07 -8.30
N SER A 6 5.04 9.04 -8.32
CA SER A 6 5.07 10.16 -7.38
C SER A 6 4.93 9.70 -5.92
N PHE A 7 3.94 8.84 -5.64
CA PHE A 7 3.66 8.36 -4.29
C PHE A 7 4.81 7.51 -3.71
N TYR A 8 5.24 6.47 -4.43
CA TYR A 8 6.29 5.58 -3.94
C TYR A 8 7.67 6.24 -3.95
N GLY A 9 7.90 7.20 -4.86
CA GLY A 9 9.12 8.01 -4.86
C GLY A 9 9.25 8.83 -3.58
N THR A 10 8.21 9.60 -3.24
CA THR A 10 8.17 10.36 -1.97
C THR A 10 8.27 9.44 -0.76
N ARG A 11 7.50 8.34 -0.74
CA ARG A 11 7.49 7.37 0.35
C ARG A 11 8.88 6.79 0.63
N ALA A 12 9.68 6.53 -0.40
CA ALA A 12 10.95 5.84 -0.27
C ALA A 12 11.95 6.56 0.64
N PHE A 13 11.93 7.88 0.67
CA PHE A 13 12.87 8.66 1.47
C PHE A 13 12.21 9.60 2.50
N LEU A 14 10.88 9.67 2.56
CA LEU A 14 10.16 10.59 3.45
C LEU A 14 10.56 10.41 4.92
N VAL A 15 10.61 9.18 5.41
CA VAL A 15 11.01 8.87 6.79
C VAL A 15 12.47 9.28 7.02
N LEU A 16 13.36 8.97 6.07
CA LEU A 16 14.78 9.34 6.13
C LEU A 16 14.96 10.86 6.18
N TYR A 17 14.19 11.59 5.38
CA TYR A 17 14.17 13.06 5.39
C TYR A 17 13.72 13.62 6.74
N MET A 18 12.67 13.06 7.34
CA MET A 18 12.14 13.54 8.62
C MET A 18 13.13 13.35 9.77
N VAL A 19 13.91 12.26 9.80
CA VAL A 19 14.88 11.99 10.86
C VAL A 19 16.29 12.52 10.58
N ALA A 20 16.64 12.76 9.32
CA ALA A 20 17.95 13.26 8.96
C ALA A 20 18.25 14.58 9.68
N ALA A 21 19.51 14.74 10.12
CA ALA A 21 19.95 15.95 10.82
C ALA A 21 19.70 17.20 9.98
N THR A 22 19.38 18.30 10.64
CA THR A 22 19.15 19.61 9.98
C THR A 22 20.38 20.08 9.21
N SER A 23 21.59 19.76 9.68
CA SER A 23 22.84 20.01 8.97
C SER A 23 22.95 19.27 7.62
N LYS A 24 22.17 18.20 7.42
CA LYS A 24 22.04 17.45 6.17
C LYS A 24 20.77 17.83 5.39
N GLY A 25 20.13 18.93 5.75
CA GLY A 25 18.89 19.40 5.11
C GLY A 25 17.63 18.62 5.47
N GLY A 26 17.68 17.72 6.46
CA GLY A 26 16.53 17.03 7.03
C GLY A 26 15.84 17.85 8.12
N LEU A 27 14.83 17.25 8.78
CA LEU A 27 14.04 17.92 9.82
C LEU A 27 14.57 17.67 11.23
N GLY A 28 15.42 16.65 11.45
CA GLY A 28 15.97 16.29 12.76
C GLY A 28 14.92 15.80 13.75
N TRP A 29 13.81 15.22 13.27
CA TRP A 29 12.74 14.74 14.13
C TRP A 29 13.11 13.47 14.88
N SER A 30 12.48 13.30 16.06
CA SER A 30 12.52 12.01 16.76
C SER A 30 11.81 10.93 15.95
N ASN A 31 12.19 9.67 16.19
CA ASN A 31 11.53 8.54 15.54
C ASN A 31 10.04 8.46 15.90
N GLU A 32 9.66 8.82 17.12
CA GLU A 32 8.28 8.89 17.57
C GLU A 32 7.45 9.89 16.73
N LYS A 33 7.95 11.14 16.59
CA LYS A 33 7.26 12.17 15.82
C LYS A 33 7.13 11.77 14.34
N GLN A 34 8.21 11.30 13.71
CA GLN A 34 8.17 10.85 12.33
C GLN A 34 7.21 9.68 12.14
N GLY A 35 7.21 8.70 13.06
CA GLY A 35 6.34 7.53 13.00
C GLY A 35 4.86 7.92 13.05
N LEU A 36 4.49 8.82 13.97
CA LEU A 36 3.12 9.33 14.08
C LEU A 36 2.69 10.05 12.78
N VAL A 37 3.52 10.95 12.27
CA VAL A 37 3.20 11.74 11.06
C VAL A 37 3.13 10.83 9.83
N TYR A 38 4.08 9.91 9.68
CA TYR A 38 4.06 8.94 8.58
C TYR A 38 2.85 8.04 8.64
N GLY A 39 2.51 7.49 9.81
CA GLY A 39 1.35 6.62 9.98
C GLY A 39 0.02 7.31 9.67
N LEU A 40 -0.14 8.56 10.15
CA LEU A 40 -1.30 9.39 9.82
C LEU A 40 -1.39 9.67 8.32
N TYR A 41 -0.27 10.06 7.69
CA TYR A 41 -0.21 10.30 6.26
C TYR A 41 -0.57 9.05 5.46
N ALA A 42 0.15 7.94 5.68
CA ALA A 42 -0.02 6.71 4.93
C ALA A 42 -1.42 6.09 5.12
N GLY A 43 -1.97 6.15 6.34
CA GLY A 43 -3.35 5.75 6.62
C GLY A 43 -4.38 6.63 5.92
N SER A 44 -4.18 7.95 5.94
CA SER A 44 -5.08 8.92 5.30
C SER A 44 -5.18 8.73 3.79
N VAL A 45 -4.10 8.34 3.11
CA VAL A 45 -4.10 8.06 1.66
C VAL A 45 -5.18 7.03 1.28
N TYR A 46 -5.38 6.00 2.12
CA TYR A 46 -6.41 4.98 1.88
C TYR A 46 -7.79 5.43 2.34
N LEU A 47 -7.90 6.12 3.48
CA LEU A 47 -9.17 6.62 3.99
C LEU A 47 -9.80 7.67 3.07
N PHE A 48 -9.01 8.60 2.53
CA PHE A 48 -9.52 9.63 1.62
C PHE A 48 -9.99 9.08 0.27
N GLY A 49 -9.68 7.83 -0.05
CA GLY A 49 -10.27 7.16 -1.20
C GLY A 49 -11.79 7.03 -1.13
N LEU A 50 -12.37 6.88 0.05
CA LEU A 50 -13.83 6.78 0.25
C LEU A 50 -14.55 8.11 -0.08
N PRO A 51 -14.23 9.22 0.61
CA PRO A 51 -14.87 10.51 0.27
C PRO A 51 -14.46 10.98 -1.13
N GLY A 52 -13.25 10.71 -1.61
CA GLY A 52 -12.81 11.08 -2.96
C GLY A 52 -13.63 10.40 -4.06
N GLY A 53 -13.90 9.11 -3.92
CA GLY A 53 -14.79 8.38 -4.82
C GLY A 53 -16.24 8.90 -4.74
N TRP A 54 -16.77 9.10 -3.53
CA TRP A 54 -18.12 9.62 -3.33
C TRP A 54 -18.33 11.01 -3.93
N ILE A 55 -17.36 11.92 -3.75
CA ILE A 55 -17.42 13.29 -4.34
C ILE A 55 -17.36 13.20 -5.86
N ALA A 56 -16.49 12.31 -6.38
CA ALA A 56 -16.40 12.08 -7.81
C ALA A 56 -17.71 11.60 -8.41
N ASP A 57 -18.34 10.60 -7.80
CA ASP A 57 -19.60 10.01 -8.30
C ASP A 57 -20.78 11.00 -8.27
N ARG A 58 -20.76 11.96 -7.34
CA ARG A 58 -21.90 12.85 -7.12
C ARG A 58 -21.76 14.24 -7.75
N PHE A 59 -20.53 14.78 -7.83
CA PHE A 59 -20.31 16.18 -8.18
C PHE A 59 -19.32 16.40 -9.32
N LEU A 60 -18.26 15.63 -9.44
CA LEU A 60 -17.16 15.93 -10.36
C LEU A 60 -17.12 15.04 -11.60
N GLY A 61 -17.58 13.80 -11.48
CA GLY A 61 -17.22 12.73 -12.41
C GLY A 61 -15.78 12.25 -12.19
N ALA A 62 -15.51 10.99 -12.54
CA ALA A 62 -14.21 10.38 -12.33
C ALA A 62 -13.08 11.14 -13.08
N ARG A 63 -13.38 11.70 -14.26
CA ARG A 63 -12.39 12.47 -15.06
C ARG A 63 -11.86 13.69 -14.32
N ASN A 64 -12.76 14.54 -13.84
CA ASN A 64 -12.37 15.76 -13.14
C ASN A 64 -11.75 15.45 -11.79
N ALA A 65 -12.21 14.39 -11.11
CA ALA A 65 -11.61 13.92 -9.87
C ALA A 65 -10.14 13.51 -10.07
N VAL A 66 -9.80 12.84 -11.18
CA VAL A 66 -8.40 12.52 -11.54
C VAL A 66 -7.58 13.79 -11.74
N VAL A 67 -8.10 14.81 -12.41
CA VAL A 67 -7.40 16.08 -12.63
C VAL A 67 -7.18 16.82 -11.31
N VAL A 68 -8.22 16.98 -10.50
CA VAL A 68 -8.12 17.61 -9.17
C VAL A 68 -7.12 16.87 -8.28
N GLY A 69 -7.21 15.54 -8.25
CA GLY A 69 -6.27 14.70 -7.52
C GLY A 69 -4.83 14.87 -8.00
N GLY A 70 -4.62 14.89 -9.31
CA GLY A 70 -3.30 15.09 -9.92
C GLY A 70 -2.68 16.45 -9.56
N ILE A 71 -3.46 17.52 -9.64
CA ILE A 71 -3.04 18.86 -9.24
C ILE A 71 -2.68 18.90 -7.74
N GLY A 72 -3.53 18.29 -6.88
CA GLY A 72 -3.26 18.19 -5.45
C GLY A 72 -1.95 17.50 -5.14
N ILE A 73 -1.63 16.39 -5.82
CA ILE A 73 -0.36 15.67 -5.66
C ILE A 73 0.83 16.51 -6.12
N ILE A 74 0.74 17.24 -7.25
CA ILE A 74 1.80 18.10 -7.76
C ILE A 74 2.12 19.20 -6.75
N ILE A 75 1.09 19.95 -6.32
CA ILE A 75 1.25 21.04 -5.35
C ILE A 75 1.76 20.48 -4.01
N GLY A 76 1.24 19.33 -3.58
CA GLY A 76 1.67 18.67 -2.35
C GLY A 76 3.17 18.36 -2.36
N ASN A 77 3.68 17.71 -3.41
CA ASN A 77 5.12 17.43 -3.52
C ASN A 77 5.97 18.70 -3.69
N ALA A 78 5.45 19.74 -4.35
CA ALA A 78 6.12 21.04 -4.42
C ALA A 78 6.24 21.69 -3.02
N CYS A 79 5.19 21.59 -2.19
CA CYS A 79 5.24 22.04 -0.79
C CYS A 79 6.29 21.25 0.02
N LEU A 80 6.36 19.93 -0.15
CA LEU A 80 7.38 19.09 0.50
C LEU A 80 8.82 19.54 0.10
N ALA A 81 9.02 19.90 -1.16
CA ALA A 81 10.31 20.37 -1.67
C ALA A 81 10.75 21.71 -1.08
N MET A 82 9.85 22.52 -0.51
CA MET A 82 10.22 23.81 0.10
C MET A 82 10.94 23.67 1.44
N GLY A 83 10.85 22.51 2.10
CA GLY A 83 11.69 22.15 3.24
C GLY A 83 11.34 22.83 4.56
N SER A 84 10.12 23.36 4.73
CA SER A 84 9.62 23.88 6.01
C SER A 84 8.59 22.94 6.63
N GLU A 85 8.56 22.88 7.96
CA GLU A 85 7.65 22.00 8.68
C GLU A 85 6.16 22.27 8.39
N PRO A 86 5.66 23.52 8.35
CA PRO A 86 4.26 23.78 7.98
C PRO A 86 3.93 23.31 6.56
N LEU A 87 4.85 23.49 5.62
CA LEU A 87 4.66 23.06 4.24
C LEU A 87 4.78 21.54 4.09
N LEU A 88 5.50 20.85 4.98
CA LEU A 88 5.48 19.40 5.06
C LEU A 88 4.06 18.91 5.38
N TYR A 89 3.41 19.41 6.43
CA TYR A 89 2.07 19.00 6.80
C TYR A 89 1.06 19.33 5.69
N ALA A 90 1.13 20.52 5.12
CA ALA A 90 0.28 20.90 3.99
C ALA A 90 0.52 19.99 2.78
N GLY A 91 1.79 19.70 2.46
CA GLY A 91 2.18 18.83 1.36
C GLY A 91 1.67 17.41 1.53
N LEU A 92 1.91 16.78 2.68
CA LEU A 92 1.42 15.44 2.99
C LEU A 92 -0.12 15.36 2.91
N THR A 93 -0.82 16.37 3.43
CA THR A 93 -2.28 16.45 3.36
C THR A 93 -2.77 16.55 1.91
N LEU A 94 -2.15 17.40 1.09
CA LEU A 94 -2.50 17.56 -0.32
C LEU A 94 -2.21 16.29 -1.13
N VAL A 95 -1.09 15.61 -0.87
CA VAL A 95 -0.78 14.31 -1.52
C VAL A 95 -1.79 13.25 -1.12
N ALA A 96 -2.16 13.16 0.17
CA ALA A 96 -3.13 12.19 0.65
C ALA A 96 -4.54 12.43 0.05
N LEU A 97 -5.02 13.67 0.07
CA LEU A 97 -6.29 14.06 -0.55
C LEU A 97 -6.25 13.81 -2.07
N GLY A 98 -5.19 14.26 -2.73
CA GLY A 98 -5.02 14.09 -4.18
C GLY A 98 -5.03 12.62 -4.59
N THR A 99 -4.34 11.76 -3.86
CA THR A 99 -4.35 10.30 -4.08
C THR A 99 -5.73 9.71 -3.83
N GLY A 100 -6.43 10.19 -2.80
CA GLY A 100 -7.82 9.80 -2.50
C GLY A 100 -8.79 10.12 -3.63
N PHE A 101 -8.63 11.25 -4.31
CA PHE A 101 -9.40 11.58 -5.51
C PHE A 101 -8.96 10.76 -6.74
N LEU A 102 -7.69 10.56 -6.94
CA LEU A 102 -7.16 9.98 -8.18
C LEU A 102 -7.31 8.45 -8.21
N LYS A 103 -6.89 7.75 -7.16
CA LYS A 103 -6.74 6.28 -7.14
C LYS A 103 -8.05 5.52 -7.39
N PRO A 104 -9.16 5.74 -6.66
CA PRO A 104 -10.40 5.02 -6.90
C PRO A 104 -10.98 5.33 -8.28
N ASN A 105 -10.88 6.58 -8.72
CA ASN A 105 -11.49 7.05 -9.95
C ASN A 105 -10.77 6.54 -11.20
N THR A 106 -9.43 6.41 -11.18
CA THR A 106 -8.70 5.76 -12.28
C THR A 106 -9.09 4.29 -12.42
N THR A 107 -9.24 3.58 -11.30
CA THR A 107 -9.66 2.17 -11.30
C THR A 107 -11.07 2.00 -11.87
N THR A 108 -12.00 2.86 -11.45
CA THR A 108 -13.38 2.89 -11.97
C THR A 108 -13.41 3.19 -13.48
N MET A 109 -12.59 4.14 -13.93
CA MET A 109 -12.49 4.49 -15.35
C MET A 109 -11.99 3.33 -16.21
N VAL A 110 -10.96 2.59 -15.77
CA VAL A 110 -10.49 1.39 -16.49
C VAL A 110 -11.63 0.39 -16.65
N GLY A 111 -12.41 0.16 -15.59
CA GLY A 111 -13.57 -0.73 -15.64
C GLY A 111 -14.68 -0.26 -16.57
N SER A 112 -14.87 1.07 -16.68
CA SER A 112 -15.95 1.65 -17.52
C SER A 112 -15.63 1.71 -19.02
N LEU A 113 -14.35 1.47 -19.42
CA LEU A 113 -13.95 1.37 -20.83
C LEU A 113 -14.44 0.10 -21.51
N TYR A 114 -14.83 -0.90 -20.76
CA TYR A 114 -15.24 -2.21 -21.27
C TYR A 114 -16.57 -2.63 -20.65
N SER A 115 -17.41 -3.33 -21.45
CA SER A 115 -18.61 -3.94 -20.90
C SER A 115 -18.28 -5.02 -19.87
N PRO A 116 -19.17 -5.30 -18.89
CA PRO A 116 -18.88 -6.30 -17.84
C PRO A 116 -18.52 -7.70 -18.35
N LYS A 117 -18.98 -8.06 -19.56
CA LYS A 117 -18.75 -9.36 -20.19
C LYS A 117 -17.60 -9.36 -21.23
N ASP A 118 -16.93 -8.22 -21.44
CA ASP A 118 -15.85 -8.11 -22.42
C ASP A 118 -14.57 -8.76 -21.86
N PRO A 119 -14.00 -9.80 -22.51
CA PRO A 119 -12.78 -10.46 -22.04
C PRO A 119 -11.55 -9.56 -22.05
N ARG A 120 -11.58 -8.42 -22.76
CA ARG A 120 -10.50 -7.43 -22.74
C ARG A 120 -10.44 -6.65 -21.43
N ARG A 121 -11.51 -6.65 -20.64
CA ARG A 121 -11.56 -5.96 -19.34
C ARG A 121 -10.50 -6.47 -18.38
N ASP A 122 -10.34 -7.78 -18.26
CA ASP A 122 -9.34 -8.39 -17.38
C ASP A 122 -7.91 -8.08 -17.83
N ARG A 123 -7.66 -8.07 -19.14
CA ARG A 123 -6.38 -7.65 -19.71
C ARG A 123 -6.07 -6.18 -19.41
N ALA A 124 -7.07 -5.30 -19.50
CA ALA A 124 -6.91 -3.89 -19.16
C ALA A 124 -6.53 -3.69 -17.68
N TYR A 125 -7.17 -4.41 -16.76
CA TYR A 125 -6.79 -4.40 -15.34
C TYR A 125 -5.39 -4.96 -15.12
N SER A 126 -4.98 -5.99 -15.84
CA SER A 126 -3.63 -6.55 -15.77
C SER A 126 -2.58 -5.51 -16.21
N ILE A 127 -2.82 -4.80 -17.32
CA ILE A 127 -1.94 -3.72 -17.81
C ILE A 127 -1.91 -2.57 -16.79
N TYR A 128 -3.06 -2.21 -16.22
CA TYR A 128 -3.16 -1.19 -15.19
C TYR A 128 -2.33 -1.57 -13.95
N TYR A 129 -2.43 -2.82 -13.50
CA TYR A 129 -1.65 -3.34 -12.38
C TYR A 129 -0.14 -3.38 -12.65
N MET A 130 0.28 -3.78 -13.86
CA MET A 130 1.68 -3.68 -14.29
C MET A 130 2.18 -2.23 -14.23
N GLY A 131 1.37 -1.28 -14.69
CA GLY A 131 1.69 0.14 -14.61
C GLY A 131 1.86 0.65 -13.17
N ILE A 132 1.06 0.14 -12.21
CA ILE A 132 1.22 0.42 -10.78
C ILE A 132 2.60 -0.03 -10.30
N ASN A 133 2.95 -1.30 -10.53
CA ASN A 133 4.21 -1.88 -10.05
C ASN A 133 5.43 -1.29 -10.75
N LEU A 134 5.32 -0.97 -12.04
CA LEU A 134 6.39 -0.28 -12.77
C LEU A 134 6.66 1.11 -12.17
N GLY A 135 5.61 1.88 -11.83
CA GLY A 135 5.76 3.15 -11.14
C GLY A 135 6.40 2.99 -9.77
N ALA A 136 5.96 2.01 -8.99
CA ALA A 136 6.51 1.71 -7.67
C ALA A 136 7.97 1.22 -7.71
N MET A 137 8.36 0.50 -8.75
CA MET A 137 9.73 0.03 -8.96
C MET A 137 10.67 1.17 -9.38
N LEU A 138 10.27 1.96 -10.38
CA LEU A 138 11.14 2.98 -10.96
C LEU A 138 11.34 4.19 -10.04
N SER A 139 10.33 4.52 -9.24
CA SER A 139 10.38 5.76 -8.47
C SER A 139 11.45 5.77 -7.37
N PRO A 140 11.65 4.75 -6.52
CA PRO A 140 12.75 4.76 -5.56
C PRO A 140 14.12 4.69 -6.23
N LEU A 141 14.22 4.06 -7.41
CA LEU A 141 15.47 4.02 -8.19
C LEU A 141 15.88 5.39 -8.73
N ILE A 142 14.93 6.29 -8.96
CA ILE A 142 15.19 7.63 -9.51
C ILE A 142 15.15 8.69 -8.39
N CYS A 143 14.05 8.75 -7.63
CA CYS A 143 13.86 9.77 -6.59
C CYS A 143 14.80 9.56 -5.40
N GLY A 144 15.08 8.29 -5.03
CA GLY A 144 15.90 7.91 -3.89
C GLY A 144 17.33 8.46 -3.98
N PRO A 145 18.11 8.08 -5.00
CA PRO A 145 19.48 8.61 -5.17
C PRO A 145 19.53 10.13 -5.26
N LEU A 146 18.57 10.74 -5.96
CA LEU A 146 18.52 12.20 -6.07
C LEU A 146 18.20 12.86 -4.72
N ALA A 147 17.36 12.22 -3.88
CA ALA A 147 17.07 12.72 -2.54
C ALA A 147 18.28 12.57 -1.60
N GLU A 148 18.89 11.39 -1.52
CA GLU A 148 19.94 11.10 -0.53
C GLU A 148 21.31 11.64 -0.92
N TRP A 149 21.67 11.63 -2.23
CA TRP A 149 23.01 12.01 -2.70
C TRP A 149 23.11 13.45 -3.20
N VAL A 150 21.96 14.05 -3.63
CA VAL A 150 21.98 15.43 -4.13
C VAL A 150 21.24 16.35 -3.16
N SER A 151 19.93 16.18 -2.96
CA SER A 151 19.14 16.96 -2.02
C SER A 151 17.73 16.37 -1.85
N TRP A 152 17.23 16.34 -0.62
CA TRP A 152 15.84 15.94 -0.32
C TRP A 152 14.81 16.71 -1.17
N ARG A 153 15.05 18.00 -1.39
CA ARG A 153 14.20 18.87 -2.22
C ARG A 153 14.09 18.38 -3.65
N ILE A 154 15.22 17.93 -4.24
CA ILE A 154 15.23 17.40 -5.61
C ILE A 154 14.44 16.11 -5.68
N GLY A 155 14.54 15.23 -4.68
CA GLY A 155 13.72 14.00 -4.61
C GLY A 155 12.22 14.30 -4.68
N PHE A 156 11.74 15.26 -3.88
CA PHE A 156 10.32 15.68 -3.92
C PHE A 156 9.94 16.36 -5.24
N LEU A 157 10.81 17.21 -5.80
CA LEU A 157 10.54 17.84 -7.10
C LEU A 157 10.44 16.83 -8.23
N VAL A 158 11.28 15.80 -8.26
CA VAL A 158 11.21 14.74 -9.27
C VAL A 158 9.93 13.94 -9.14
N ALA A 159 9.45 13.69 -7.91
CA ALA A 159 8.14 13.08 -7.68
C ALA A 159 6.99 13.97 -8.20
N ALA A 160 7.08 15.29 -8.00
CA ALA A 160 6.13 16.26 -8.55
C ALA A 160 6.16 16.29 -10.09
N ILE A 161 7.36 16.32 -10.68
CA ILE A 161 7.55 16.32 -12.14
C ILE A 161 6.98 15.04 -12.76
N GLY A 162 7.22 13.88 -12.15
CA GLY A 162 6.61 12.62 -12.58
C GLY A 162 5.08 12.71 -12.63
N MET A 163 4.46 13.32 -11.62
CA MET A 163 3.00 13.53 -11.62
C MET A 163 2.55 14.55 -12.68
N CYS A 164 3.36 15.62 -12.93
CA CYS A 164 3.11 16.56 -14.02
C CYS A 164 3.06 15.85 -15.38
N PHE A 165 4.05 14.99 -15.69
CA PHE A 165 4.03 14.18 -16.90
C PHE A 165 2.78 13.32 -17.01
N GLY A 166 2.39 12.67 -15.90
CA GLY A 166 1.18 11.88 -15.85
C GLY A 166 -0.08 12.69 -16.13
N LEU A 167 -0.19 13.88 -15.54
CA LEU A 167 -1.36 14.75 -15.74
C LEU A 167 -1.40 15.33 -17.16
N ILE A 168 -0.26 15.76 -17.72
CA ILE A 168 -0.16 16.24 -19.09
C ILE A 168 -0.56 15.13 -20.06
N GLN A 169 0.00 13.93 -19.90
CA GLN A 169 -0.36 12.76 -20.71
C GLN A 169 -1.86 12.44 -20.62
N TYR A 170 -2.42 12.49 -19.42
CA TYR A 170 -3.84 12.24 -19.19
C TYR A 170 -4.71 13.27 -19.92
N LEU A 171 -4.42 14.56 -19.76
CA LEU A 171 -5.17 15.64 -20.40
C LEU A 171 -5.06 15.58 -21.93
N ALA A 172 -3.88 15.32 -22.49
CA ALA A 172 -3.66 15.19 -23.91
C ALA A 172 -4.42 14.02 -24.55
N LEU A 173 -4.57 12.91 -23.79
CA LEU A 173 -5.24 11.69 -24.27
C LEU A 173 -6.68 11.53 -23.76
N GLN A 174 -7.20 12.48 -22.98
CA GLN A 174 -8.51 12.38 -22.36
C GLN A 174 -9.66 12.22 -23.38
N SER A 175 -9.51 12.79 -24.58
CA SER A 175 -10.49 12.64 -25.67
C SER A 175 -10.69 11.19 -26.10
N ARG A 176 -9.66 10.34 -25.99
CA ARG A 176 -9.72 8.91 -26.34
C ARG A 176 -10.54 8.06 -25.37
N LEU A 177 -10.88 8.60 -24.21
CA LEU A 177 -11.68 7.89 -23.22
C LEU A 177 -13.20 7.86 -23.54
N GLY A 178 -13.64 8.53 -24.64
CA GLY A 178 -15.04 8.56 -25.06
C GLY A 178 -15.97 9.10 -23.96
N GLU A 179 -16.89 8.31 -23.42
CA GLU A 179 -17.82 8.68 -22.33
C GLU A 179 -17.33 8.18 -20.95
N ALA A 180 -16.28 7.36 -20.90
CA ALA A 180 -15.80 6.76 -19.66
C ALA A 180 -15.40 7.85 -18.64
N GLY A 181 -15.90 7.76 -17.42
CA GLY A 181 -15.59 8.66 -16.31
C GLY A 181 -16.25 10.05 -16.36
N LYS A 182 -17.12 10.35 -17.33
CA LYS A 182 -17.95 11.54 -17.27
C LYS A 182 -18.96 11.44 -16.12
N LEU A 183 -19.37 12.58 -15.58
CA LEU A 183 -20.42 12.62 -14.55
C LEU A 183 -21.74 12.10 -15.18
N VAL A 184 -22.21 10.99 -14.65
CA VAL A 184 -23.56 10.51 -14.99
C VAL A 184 -24.54 11.20 -14.05
N VAL A 185 -25.26 12.19 -14.56
CA VAL A 185 -26.37 12.81 -13.80
C VAL A 185 -27.43 11.72 -13.60
N ARG A 186 -27.41 11.09 -12.43
CA ARG A 186 -28.50 10.21 -12.02
C ARG A 186 -29.73 11.08 -11.83
N THR A 187 -30.64 11.06 -12.80
CA THR A 187 -31.99 11.60 -12.59
C THR A 187 -32.56 10.96 -11.32
N ALA A 188 -33.19 11.77 -10.48
CA ALA A 188 -33.68 11.41 -9.14
C ALA A 188 -34.69 10.23 -9.09
N GLN A 189 -34.97 9.60 -10.22
CA GLN A 189 -35.83 8.44 -10.39
C GLN A 189 -35.11 7.08 -10.22
N ALA A 190 -33.83 7.05 -9.86
CA ALA A 190 -33.24 5.78 -9.39
C ALA A 190 -33.87 5.45 -8.03
N THR A 191 -35.11 4.99 -8.13
CA THR A 191 -35.92 4.23 -7.18
C THR A 191 -35.19 3.98 -5.85
N ALA A 192 -35.76 4.54 -4.79
CA ALA A 192 -35.51 4.05 -3.45
C ALA A 192 -35.77 2.53 -3.46
N THR A 193 -34.71 1.76 -3.66
CA THR A 193 -34.77 0.32 -3.46
C THR A 193 -35.33 0.10 -2.07
N PRO A 194 -36.41 -0.66 -1.88
CA PRO A 194 -36.99 -0.91 -0.57
C PRO A 194 -35.85 -1.33 0.37
N LYS A 195 -35.78 -0.74 1.55
CA LYS A 195 -34.80 -1.13 2.59
C LYS A 195 -35.17 -2.52 3.09
N VAL A 196 -34.85 -3.55 2.31
CA VAL A 196 -35.02 -4.94 2.74
C VAL A 196 -34.02 -5.20 3.87
N PRO A 197 -34.44 -5.68 5.05
CA PRO A 197 -33.53 -6.03 6.13
C PRO A 197 -32.52 -7.06 5.66
N PHE A 198 -31.33 -7.07 6.29
CA PHE A 198 -30.32 -8.07 5.98
C PHE A 198 -30.77 -9.46 6.45
N THR A 199 -30.57 -10.45 5.60
CA THR A 199 -30.80 -11.84 5.97
C THR A 199 -29.75 -12.31 6.99
N ARG A 200 -30.03 -13.41 7.69
CA ARG A 200 -29.04 -14.03 8.59
C ARG A 200 -27.75 -14.41 7.87
N GLU A 201 -27.86 -14.91 6.66
CA GLU A 201 -26.69 -15.26 5.85
C GLU A 201 -25.84 -14.04 5.46
N GLU A 202 -26.49 -12.94 5.09
CA GLU A 202 -25.79 -11.69 4.79
C GLU A 202 -25.04 -11.17 6.03
N TRP A 203 -25.63 -11.23 7.23
CA TRP A 203 -24.96 -10.86 8.47
C TRP A 203 -23.77 -11.78 8.78
N LEU A 204 -23.87 -13.08 8.55
CA LEU A 204 -22.77 -14.02 8.73
C LEU A 204 -21.60 -13.69 7.78
N ARG A 205 -21.90 -13.39 6.50
CA ARG A 205 -20.89 -12.97 5.50
C ARG A 205 -20.23 -11.64 5.87
N ILE A 206 -21.00 -10.66 6.36
CA ILE A 206 -20.45 -9.40 6.89
C ILE A 206 -19.52 -9.68 8.08
N GLY A 207 -19.91 -10.59 8.97
CA GLY A 207 -19.08 -11.05 10.07
C GLY A 207 -17.74 -11.66 9.60
N ALA A 208 -17.78 -12.48 8.53
CA ALA A 208 -16.55 -13.01 7.93
C ALA A 208 -15.64 -11.90 7.39
N ILE A 209 -16.20 -10.87 6.73
CA ILE A 209 -15.44 -9.69 6.27
C ILE A 209 -14.79 -8.99 7.48
N GLY A 210 -15.49 -8.87 8.61
CA GLY A 210 -14.94 -8.31 9.85
C GLY A 210 -13.74 -9.10 10.39
N VAL A 211 -13.76 -10.42 10.30
CA VAL A 211 -12.60 -11.26 10.65
C VAL A 211 -11.44 -10.96 9.71
N PHE A 212 -11.66 -10.97 8.39
CA PHE A 212 -10.60 -10.65 7.43
C PHE A 212 -10.05 -9.23 7.60
N PHE A 213 -10.88 -8.26 8.02
CA PHE A 213 -10.43 -6.91 8.36
C PHE A 213 -9.34 -6.91 9.44
N VAL A 214 -9.56 -7.63 10.54
CA VAL A 214 -8.61 -7.66 11.66
C VAL A 214 -7.27 -8.24 11.22
N PHE A 215 -7.29 -9.41 10.57
CA PHE A 215 -6.05 -10.06 10.12
C PHE A 215 -5.36 -9.30 8.98
N SER A 216 -6.11 -8.62 8.13
CA SER A 216 -5.58 -7.70 7.12
C SER A 216 -4.87 -6.50 7.79
N ALA A 217 -5.47 -5.88 8.80
CA ALA A 217 -4.84 -4.77 9.51
C ALA A 217 -3.53 -5.18 10.20
N ILE A 218 -3.47 -6.37 10.81
CA ILE A 218 -2.25 -6.92 11.42
C ILE A 218 -1.17 -7.15 10.34
N PHE A 219 -1.55 -7.74 9.20
CA PHE A 219 -0.62 -7.96 8.09
C PHE A 219 -0.05 -6.64 7.57
N TRP A 220 -0.91 -5.65 7.29
CA TRP A 220 -0.46 -4.37 6.76
C TRP A 220 0.35 -3.56 7.78
N ALA A 221 0.08 -3.70 9.07
CA ALA A 221 0.92 -3.11 10.13
C ALA A 221 2.36 -3.65 10.10
N ALA A 222 2.52 -4.93 9.82
CA ALA A 222 3.83 -5.55 9.63
C ALA A 222 4.44 -5.19 8.27
N PHE A 223 3.70 -5.36 7.18
CA PHE A 223 4.19 -5.13 5.82
C PHE A 223 4.66 -3.69 5.58
N GLU A 224 3.94 -2.72 6.09
CA GLU A 224 4.23 -1.29 5.95
C GLU A 224 5.44 -0.82 6.78
N GLN A 225 6.04 -1.70 7.60
CA GLN A 225 7.35 -1.45 8.21
C GLN A 225 8.45 -1.22 7.15
N ALA A 226 8.23 -1.67 5.91
CA ALA A 226 9.10 -1.36 4.79
C ALA A 226 9.31 0.15 4.59
N GLY A 227 8.28 0.97 4.83
CA GLY A 227 8.35 2.42 4.74
C GLY A 227 8.83 3.12 6.02
N THR A 228 8.93 2.42 7.15
CA THR A 228 9.27 2.97 8.48
C THR A 228 10.50 2.30 9.06
N SER A 229 10.34 1.36 10.01
CA SER A 229 11.46 0.75 10.75
C SER A 229 12.46 0.02 9.87
N LEU A 230 12.02 -0.69 8.82
CA LEU A 230 12.94 -1.37 7.90
C LEU A 230 13.71 -0.39 7.02
N ASN A 231 13.12 0.77 6.68
CA ASN A 231 13.80 1.83 5.95
C ASN A 231 14.90 2.48 6.81
N LEU A 232 14.59 2.75 8.09
CA LEU A 232 15.57 3.23 9.07
C LEU A 232 16.69 2.19 9.32
N PHE A 233 16.33 0.90 9.41
CA PHE A 233 17.31 -0.18 9.53
C PHE A 233 18.22 -0.23 8.31
N ALA A 234 17.68 -0.07 7.11
CA ALA A 234 18.44 0.01 5.87
C ALA A 234 19.47 1.15 5.90
N ASP A 235 19.07 2.33 6.37
CA ASP A 235 19.96 3.49 6.42
C ASP A 235 21.03 3.39 7.51
N GLN A 236 20.64 3.01 8.72
CA GLN A 236 21.49 3.12 9.90
C GLN A 236 22.28 1.86 10.21
N MET A 237 21.73 0.67 9.95
CA MET A 237 22.24 -0.62 10.42
C MET A 237 22.82 -1.51 9.32
N THR A 238 22.67 -1.14 8.03
CA THR A 238 23.23 -1.95 6.94
C THR A 238 24.43 -1.30 6.26
N LYS A 239 25.30 -2.15 5.72
CA LYS A 239 26.31 -1.73 4.74
C LYS A 239 25.56 -1.41 3.45
N LYS A 240 25.50 -0.13 3.07
CA LYS A 240 24.79 0.33 1.88
C LYS A 240 25.57 0.03 0.60
N GLU A 241 25.86 -1.25 0.40
CA GLU A 241 26.60 -1.78 -0.76
C GLU A 241 25.86 -3.01 -1.31
N LEU A 242 25.66 -3.05 -2.60
CA LEU A 242 25.09 -4.19 -3.32
C LEU A 242 25.99 -4.49 -4.53
N PHE A 243 26.50 -5.74 -4.61
CA PHE A 243 27.44 -6.17 -5.65
C PHE A 243 28.70 -5.27 -5.79
N GLY A 244 29.17 -4.68 -4.68
CA GLY A 244 30.33 -3.77 -4.69
C GLY A 244 30.02 -2.31 -5.05
N PHE A 245 28.77 -1.99 -5.32
CA PHE A 245 28.33 -0.62 -5.60
C PHE A 245 27.63 -0.01 -4.38
N ALA A 246 27.99 1.24 -4.05
CA ALA A 246 27.28 2.00 -3.03
C ALA A 246 25.84 2.30 -3.50
N ILE A 247 24.87 2.07 -2.62
CA ILE A 247 23.46 2.32 -2.88
C ILE A 247 22.85 3.18 -1.76
N PRO A 248 21.92 4.10 -2.04
CA PRO A 248 21.16 4.78 -1.01
C PRO A 248 20.09 3.81 -0.43
N ALA A 249 19.72 4.03 0.84
CA ALA A 249 18.77 3.15 1.53
C ALA A 249 17.40 3.08 0.84
N SER A 250 16.95 4.21 0.30
CA SER A 250 15.66 4.33 -0.39
C SER A 250 15.50 3.44 -1.62
N ILE A 251 16.59 3.06 -2.31
CA ILE A 251 16.54 2.12 -3.44
C ILE A 251 15.92 0.77 -3.06
N LEU A 252 16.11 0.34 -1.82
CA LEU A 252 15.59 -0.94 -1.34
C LEU A 252 14.05 -0.99 -1.36
N GLN A 253 13.38 0.15 -1.40
CA GLN A 253 11.92 0.22 -1.59
C GLN A 253 11.47 -0.28 -2.98
N SER A 254 12.38 -0.37 -3.97
CA SER A 254 12.11 -0.96 -5.29
C SER A 254 12.08 -2.49 -5.28
N VAL A 255 12.67 -3.12 -4.27
CA VAL A 255 12.83 -4.59 -4.22
C VAL A 255 11.49 -5.31 -4.15
N GLN A 256 10.56 -4.82 -3.32
CA GLN A 256 9.22 -5.42 -3.22
C GLN A 256 8.46 -5.39 -4.54
N PRO A 257 8.28 -4.25 -5.24
CA PRO A 257 7.66 -4.23 -6.57
C PRO A 257 8.34 -5.12 -7.60
N ILE A 258 9.68 -5.24 -7.57
CA ILE A 258 10.41 -6.18 -8.43
C ILE A 258 9.98 -7.62 -8.12
N PHE A 259 9.99 -8.01 -6.85
CA PHE A 259 9.54 -9.36 -6.47
C PHE A 259 8.07 -9.60 -6.78
N VAL A 260 7.18 -8.61 -6.64
CA VAL A 260 5.77 -8.74 -7.06
C VAL A 260 5.68 -9.06 -8.55
N ILE A 261 6.41 -8.31 -9.41
CA ILE A 261 6.40 -8.53 -10.86
C ILE A 261 6.90 -9.94 -11.21
N LEU A 262 7.94 -10.42 -10.53
CA LEU A 262 8.54 -11.73 -10.80
C LEU A 262 7.73 -12.89 -10.22
N LEU A 263 7.19 -12.75 -9.01
CA LEU A 263 6.60 -13.86 -8.27
C LEU A 263 5.07 -13.98 -8.45
N ALA A 264 4.36 -12.90 -8.80
CA ALA A 264 2.92 -12.97 -8.99
C ALA A 264 2.50 -13.99 -10.07
N PRO A 265 3.15 -14.05 -11.26
CA PRO A 265 2.85 -15.08 -12.24
C PRO A 265 3.15 -16.50 -11.74
N VAL A 266 4.23 -16.66 -10.96
CA VAL A 266 4.64 -17.97 -10.40
C VAL A 266 3.60 -18.48 -9.40
N LEU A 267 3.15 -17.60 -8.47
CA LEU A 267 2.11 -17.99 -7.51
C LEU A 267 0.76 -18.23 -8.19
N SER A 268 0.40 -17.42 -9.18
CA SER A 268 -0.82 -17.65 -9.95
C SER A 268 -0.80 -19.03 -10.62
N TRP A 269 0.28 -19.35 -11.31
CA TRP A 269 0.49 -20.68 -11.90
C TRP A 269 0.44 -21.81 -10.85
N LEU A 270 1.03 -21.60 -9.67
CA LEU A 270 0.99 -22.58 -8.58
C LEU A 270 -0.45 -22.84 -8.12
N TRP A 271 -1.23 -21.78 -7.90
CA TRP A 271 -2.63 -21.91 -7.48
C TRP A 271 -3.47 -22.59 -8.58
N ASP A 272 -3.27 -22.24 -9.85
CA ASP A 272 -3.99 -22.86 -10.97
C ASP A 272 -3.68 -24.36 -11.06
N ARG A 273 -2.40 -24.75 -10.84
CA ARG A 273 -1.98 -26.15 -10.87
C ARG A 273 -2.53 -26.97 -9.69
N MET A 274 -2.76 -26.34 -8.54
CA MET A 274 -3.39 -27.01 -7.38
C MET A 274 -4.90 -27.25 -7.59
N GLY A 275 -5.55 -26.52 -8.48
CA GLY A 275 -6.98 -26.66 -8.81
C GLY A 275 -7.86 -26.71 -7.56
N ASN A 276 -8.57 -27.81 -7.36
CA ASN A 276 -9.48 -27.99 -6.20
C ASN A 276 -8.73 -28.20 -4.86
N ASN A 277 -7.44 -28.47 -4.88
CA ASN A 277 -6.61 -28.68 -3.68
C ASN A 277 -6.01 -27.37 -3.15
N GLN A 278 -6.42 -26.24 -3.68
CA GLN A 278 -5.95 -24.93 -3.18
C GLN A 278 -6.32 -24.74 -1.71
N PRO A 279 -5.43 -24.12 -0.91
CA PRO A 279 -5.77 -23.69 0.44
C PRO A 279 -6.99 -22.76 0.42
N SER A 280 -7.84 -22.88 1.44
CA SER A 280 -8.98 -21.98 1.59
C SER A 280 -8.53 -20.53 1.81
N SER A 281 -9.42 -19.57 1.54
CA SER A 281 -9.11 -18.13 1.71
C SER A 281 -8.54 -17.78 3.09
N PRO A 282 -9.08 -18.28 4.24
CA PRO A 282 -8.47 -18.04 5.55
C PRO A 282 -7.05 -18.63 5.68
N ILE A 283 -6.79 -19.79 5.08
CA ILE A 283 -5.45 -20.39 5.11
C ILE A 283 -4.46 -19.60 4.25
N LYS A 284 -4.88 -19.11 3.08
CA LYS A 284 -4.03 -18.20 2.27
C LYS A 284 -3.69 -16.92 3.03
N PHE A 285 -4.64 -16.36 3.79
CA PHE A 285 -4.38 -15.23 4.69
C PHE A 285 -3.37 -15.58 5.79
N ALA A 286 -3.52 -16.77 6.42
CA ALA A 286 -2.58 -17.24 7.42
C ALA A 286 -1.16 -17.42 6.82
N LEU A 287 -1.03 -17.96 5.61
CA LEU A 287 0.25 -18.04 4.90
C LEU A 287 0.86 -16.65 4.65
N GLY A 288 0.03 -15.64 4.36
CA GLY A 288 0.46 -14.26 4.25
C GLY A 288 1.10 -13.75 5.54
N LEU A 289 0.42 -13.97 6.67
CA LEU A 289 0.93 -13.60 8.01
C LEU A 289 2.21 -14.38 8.38
N VAL A 290 2.31 -15.66 8.02
CA VAL A 290 3.54 -16.46 8.22
C VAL A 290 4.69 -15.88 7.42
N GLY A 291 4.47 -15.49 6.16
CA GLY A 291 5.50 -14.84 5.32
C GLY A 291 6.00 -13.54 5.94
N ALA A 292 5.09 -12.69 6.44
CA ALA A 292 5.45 -11.47 7.14
C ALA A 292 6.25 -11.78 8.42
N SER A 293 5.78 -12.72 9.25
CA SER A 293 6.47 -13.14 10.47
C SER A 293 7.87 -13.66 10.20
N ALA A 294 8.02 -14.55 9.19
CA ALA A 294 9.32 -15.10 8.82
C ALA A 294 10.32 -14.00 8.44
N GLY A 295 9.89 -13.00 7.68
CA GLY A 295 10.73 -11.84 7.36
C GLY A 295 11.15 -11.08 8.62
N PHE A 296 10.26 -10.90 9.60
CA PHE A 296 10.62 -10.23 10.85
C PHE A 296 11.55 -11.04 11.74
N TRP A 297 11.46 -12.37 11.76
CA TRP A 297 12.47 -13.22 12.42
C TRP A 297 13.85 -13.09 11.75
N VAL A 298 13.89 -12.98 10.42
CA VAL A 298 15.15 -12.76 9.68
C VAL A 298 15.78 -11.43 10.06
N VAL A 299 15.03 -10.32 10.12
CA VAL A 299 15.62 -9.04 10.50
C VAL A 299 15.92 -8.95 11.99
N ALA A 300 15.18 -9.63 12.87
CA ALA A 300 15.52 -9.75 14.28
C ALA A 300 16.87 -10.48 14.47
N TYR A 301 17.09 -11.56 13.73
CA TYR A 301 18.38 -12.22 13.69
C TYR A 301 19.49 -11.33 13.11
N ALA A 302 19.24 -10.65 11.99
CA ALA A 302 20.19 -9.69 11.42
C ALA A 302 20.53 -8.56 12.43
N SER A 303 19.56 -8.14 13.24
CA SER A 303 19.77 -7.15 14.30
C SER A 303 20.75 -7.64 15.37
N SER A 304 20.76 -8.94 15.72
CA SER A 304 21.72 -9.48 16.66
C SER A 304 23.17 -9.42 16.14
N LEU A 305 23.34 -9.47 14.84
CA LEU A 305 24.66 -9.37 14.20
C LEU A 305 25.20 -7.94 14.17
N THR A 306 24.34 -6.93 14.40
CA THR A 306 24.75 -5.52 14.39
C THR A 306 25.64 -5.15 15.57
N VAL A 307 25.74 -5.97 16.60
CA VAL A 307 26.72 -5.82 17.70
C VAL A 307 28.15 -5.81 17.15
N ALA A 308 28.45 -6.58 16.10
CA ALA A 308 29.75 -6.62 15.45
C ALA A 308 29.92 -5.52 14.37
N GLY A 309 28.93 -4.68 14.14
CA GLY A 309 28.92 -3.63 13.13
C GLY A 309 27.78 -3.74 12.15
N LYS A 310 27.79 -2.91 11.11
CA LYS A 310 26.73 -2.90 10.10
C LYS A 310 26.65 -4.25 9.35
N VAL A 311 25.42 -4.74 9.16
CA VAL A 311 25.14 -6.00 8.48
C VAL A 311 25.01 -5.83 6.96
N SER A 312 25.08 -6.93 6.20
CA SER A 312 24.84 -6.92 4.75
C SER A 312 23.40 -6.57 4.41
N VAL A 313 23.20 -5.80 3.35
CA VAL A 313 21.89 -5.49 2.78
C VAL A 313 21.11 -6.73 2.32
N ASN A 314 21.81 -7.86 2.06
CA ASN A 314 21.19 -9.11 1.64
C ASN A 314 20.16 -9.65 2.64
N TRP A 315 20.31 -9.34 3.94
CA TRP A 315 19.28 -9.66 4.94
C TRP A 315 17.95 -8.99 4.62
N LEU A 316 17.97 -7.72 4.22
CA LEU A 316 16.76 -7.01 3.82
C LEU A 316 16.17 -7.52 2.50
N LEU A 317 17.00 -7.96 1.55
CA LEU A 317 16.51 -8.61 0.33
C LEU A 317 15.73 -9.87 0.66
N LEU A 318 16.22 -10.69 1.60
CA LEU A 318 15.50 -11.88 2.08
C LEU A 318 14.20 -11.52 2.81
N VAL A 319 14.22 -10.48 3.66
CA VAL A 319 13.01 -9.96 4.33
C VAL A 319 11.97 -9.57 3.29
N TYR A 320 12.33 -8.75 2.30
CA TYR A 320 11.40 -8.30 1.27
C TYR A 320 10.88 -9.43 0.39
N LEU A 321 11.69 -10.46 0.13
CA LEU A 321 11.23 -11.68 -0.56
C LEU A 321 10.12 -12.37 0.23
N LEU A 322 10.34 -12.62 1.54
CA LEU A 322 9.37 -13.29 2.41
C LEU A 322 8.09 -12.47 2.58
N HIS A 323 8.23 -11.16 2.75
CA HIS A 323 7.08 -10.24 2.84
C HIS A 323 6.28 -10.22 1.54
N THR A 324 6.94 -10.21 0.38
CA THR A 324 6.26 -10.23 -0.93
C THR A 324 5.52 -11.55 -1.17
N LEU A 325 6.13 -12.69 -0.81
CA LEU A 325 5.44 -13.99 -0.86
C LEU A 325 4.19 -13.98 0.03
N GLY A 326 4.31 -13.41 1.22
CA GLY A 326 3.18 -13.22 2.13
C GLY A 326 2.09 -12.32 1.53
N GLU A 327 2.47 -11.18 0.96
CA GLU A 327 1.54 -10.24 0.32
C GLU A 327 0.76 -10.92 -0.81
N LEU A 328 1.44 -11.65 -1.68
CA LEU A 328 0.82 -12.32 -2.81
C LEU A 328 -0.15 -13.44 -2.40
N CYS A 329 0.02 -14.02 -1.20
CA CYS A 329 -0.95 -14.95 -0.63
C CYS A 329 -2.19 -14.25 -0.06
N LEU A 330 -2.06 -13.01 0.46
CA LEU A 330 -3.12 -12.32 1.20
C LEU A 330 -3.86 -11.28 0.35
N SER A 331 -3.15 -10.41 -0.33
CA SER A 331 -3.71 -9.19 -0.94
C SER A 331 -4.74 -9.48 -2.04
N PRO A 332 -4.45 -10.35 -3.04
CA PRO A 332 -5.44 -10.70 -4.08
C PRO A 332 -6.65 -11.42 -3.50
N VAL A 333 -6.43 -12.26 -2.49
CA VAL A 333 -7.49 -13.02 -1.82
C VAL A 333 -8.40 -12.10 -1.04
N GLY A 334 -7.85 -11.11 -0.32
CA GLY A 334 -8.63 -10.14 0.46
C GLY A 334 -9.59 -9.33 -0.40
N LEU A 335 -9.12 -8.83 -1.54
CA LEU A 335 -9.96 -8.12 -2.51
C LEU A 335 -11.07 -9.02 -3.07
N SER A 336 -10.70 -10.21 -3.52
CA SER A 336 -11.64 -11.17 -4.11
C SER A 336 -12.70 -11.63 -3.11
N ILE A 337 -12.30 -12.05 -1.91
CA ILE A 337 -13.23 -12.59 -0.92
C ILE A 337 -14.18 -11.50 -0.39
N THR A 338 -13.69 -10.27 -0.22
CA THR A 338 -14.54 -9.14 0.19
C THR A 338 -15.65 -8.88 -0.82
N THR A 339 -15.33 -8.89 -2.12
CA THR A 339 -16.35 -8.69 -3.17
C THR A 339 -17.34 -9.84 -3.26
N LYS A 340 -16.89 -11.08 -3.06
CA LYS A 340 -17.73 -12.28 -3.11
C LYS A 340 -18.69 -12.39 -1.91
N LEU A 341 -18.22 -12.02 -0.71
CA LEU A 341 -19.01 -12.09 0.52
C LEU A 341 -19.97 -10.92 0.67
N ALA A 342 -19.64 -9.76 0.11
CA ALA A 342 -20.41 -8.54 0.29
C ALA A 342 -21.82 -8.69 -0.33
N PRO A 343 -22.91 -8.36 0.42
CA PRO A 343 -24.23 -8.20 -0.17
C PRO A 343 -24.20 -7.16 -1.30
N ALA A 344 -24.83 -7.45 -2.44
CA ALA A 344 -24.76 -6.64 -3.66
C ALA A 344 -25.06 -5.15 -3.43
N ARG A 345 -26.00 -4.85 -2.49
CA ARG A 345 -26.42 -3.48 -2.14
C ARG A 345 -25.37 -2.68 -1.36
N ILE A 346 -24.35 -3.33 -0.76
CA ILE A 346 -23.31 -2.66 0.05
C ILE A 346 -21.90 -3.07 -0.36
N THR A 347 -21.70 -3.66 -1.54
CA THR A 347 -20.37 -4.11 -2.01
C THR A 347 -19.34 -2.97 -1.98
N GLY A 348 -19.71 -1.78 -2.41
CA GLY A 348 -18.82 -0.61 -2.35
C GLY A 348 -18.43 -0.23 -0.93
N LEU A 349 -19.36 -0.30 0.02
CA LEU A 349 -19.08 -0.05 1.44
C LEU A 349 -18.12 -1.11 2.00
N MET A 350 -18.33 -2.40 1.70
CA MET A 350 -17.46 -3.48 2.16
C MET A 350 -16.05 -3.39 1.57
N MET A 351 -15.92 -2.95 0.32
CA MET A 351 -14.62 -2.62 -0.25
C MET A 351 -13.95 -1.45 0.48
N GLY A 352 -14.74 -0.46 0.87
CA GLY A 352 -14.27 0.62 1.74
C GLY A 352 -13.77 0.12 3.09
N VAL A 353 -14.46 -0.84 3.71
CA VAL A 353 -14.02 -1.52 4.94
C VAL A 353 -12.69 -2.24 4.72
N PHE A 354 -12.52 -2.93 3.60
CA PHE A 354 -11.24 -3.56 3.27
C PHE A 354 -10.10 -2.53 3.17
N PHE A 355 -10.31 -1.41 2.49
CA PHE A 355 -9.30 -0.35 2.44
C PHE A 355 -9.06 0.33 3.79
N ALA A 356 -10.08 0.41 4.64
CA ALA A 356 -9.92 0.89 6.02
C ALA A 356 -9.02 -0.05 6.85
N SER A 357 -9.00 -1.37 6.59
CA SER A 357 -8.05 -2.27 7.24
C SER A 357 -6.59 -1.95 6.86
N ILE A 358 -6.35 -1.61 5.58
CA ILE A 358 -5.04 -1.17 5.11
C ILE A 358 -4.65 0.15 5.80
N ALA A 359 -5.58 1.11 5.87
CA ALA A 359 -5.35 2.39 6.54
C ALA A 359 -5.01 2.20 8.03
N THR A 360 -5.73 1.32 8.73
CA THR A 360 -5.46 0.97 10.12
C THR A 360 -4.08 0.34 10.27
N GLY A 361 -3.72 -0.59 9.37
CA GLY A 361 -2.39 -1.19 9.35
C GLY A 361 -1.28 -0.16 9.15
N ASN A 362 -1.45 0.78 8.22
CA ASN A 362 -0.49 1.87 7.98
C ASN A 362 -0.32 2.77 9.21
N TYR A 363 -1.41 3.14 9.88
CA TYR A 363 -1.34 3.93 11.11
C TYR A 363 -0.57 3.19 12.21
N ILE A 364 -0.89 1.90 12.43
CA ILE A 364 -0.17 1.05 13.39
C ILE A 364 1.31 0.90 13.00
N ALA A 365 1.61 0.78 11.70
CA ALA A 365 2.98 0.69 11.19
C ALA A 365 3.80 1.94 11.55
N GLY A 366 3.21 3.12 11.42
CA GLY A 366 3.85 4.37 11.85
C GLY A 366 4.14 4.37 13.35
N PHE A 367 3.18 3.97 14.17
CA PHE A 367 3.36 3.86 15.64
C PHE A 367 4.47 2.86 16.01
N ILE A 368 4.50 1.68 15.39
CA ILE A 368 5.57 0.69 15.59
C ILE A 368 6.92 1.26 15.14
N GLY A 369 6.98 1.89 13.95
CA GLY A 369 8.18 2.51 13.41
C GLY A 369 8.73 3.66 14.26
N GLY A 370 7.86 4.34 15.01
CA GLY A 370 8.23 5.36 15.99
C GLY A 370 9.05 4.84 17.17
N ASN A 371 8.97 3.52 17.45
CA ASN A 371 9.77 2.87 18.50
C ASN A 371 11.12 2.34 18.00
N PHE A 372 11.53 2.73 16.80
CA PHE A 372 12.83 2.33 16.25
C PHE A 372 13.98 3.02 17.02
N GLU A 373 14.90 2.23 17.53
CA GLU A 373 16.16 2.69 18.12
C GLU A 373 17.32 1.96 17.46
N ALA A 374 18.36 2.69 17.07
CA ALA A 374 19.50 2.14 16.35
C ALA A 374 20.48 1.38 17.27
N ASN A 375 19.96 0.46 18.08
CA ASN A 375 20.76 -0.43 18.90
C ASN A 375 20.26 -1.87 18.78
N ALA A 376 21.15 -2.85 18.89
CA ALA A 376 20.86 -4.25 18.64
C ALA A 376 19.73 -4.79 19.56
N SER A 377 19.76 -4.48 20.86
CA SER A 377 18.79 -4.99 21.83
C SER A 377 17.37 -4.51 21.52
N SER A 378 17.19 -3.21 21.32
CA SER A 378 15.88 -2.62 20.99
C SER A 378 15.35 -3.14 19.66
N LEU A 379 16.22 -3.31 18.64
CA LEU A 379 15.83 -3.82 17.33
C LEU A 379 15.43 -5.30 17.39
N ILE A 380 16.15 -6.13 18.12
CA ILE A 380 15.78 -7.53 18.34
C ILE A 380 14.40 -7.59 19.00
N THR A 381 14.18 -6.79 20.04
CA THR A 381 12.90 -6.76 20.75
C THR A 381 11.77 -6.31 19.83
N LEU A 382 11.96 -5.19 19.12
CA LEU A 382 10.96 -4.62 18.22
C LEU A 382 10.54 -5.62 17.14
N PHE A 383 11.53 -6.17 16.41
CA PHE A 383 11.25 -7.06 15.29
C PHE A 383 10.77 -8.45 15.73
N SER A 384 11.27 -8.98 16.85
CA SER A 384 10.76 -10.22 17.41
C SER A 384 9.32 -10.09 17.91
N TRP A 385 8.95 -8.93 18.47
CA TRP A 385 7.57 -8.66 18.87
C TRP A 385 6.63 -8.62 17.64
N VAL A 386 7.00 -7.91 16.58
CA VAL A 386 6.20 -7.89 15.34
C VAL A 386 6.09 -9.30 14.75
N ALA A 387 7.19 -10.06 14.73
CA ALA A 387 7.20 -11.45 14.26
C ALA A 387 6.26 -12.34 15.08
N ALA A 388 6.32 -12.24 16.42
CA ALA A 388 5.50 -13.05 17.31
C ALA A 388 4.01 -12.72 17.18
N VAL A 389 3.65 -11.43 17.09
CA VAL A 389 2.25 -10.99 16.90
C VAL A 389 1.69 -11.48 15.57
N THR A 390 2.44 -11.36 14.49
CA THR A 390 1.99 -11.83 13.16
C THR A 390 1.90 -13.36 13.10
N LEU A 391 2.83 -14.08 13.73
CA LEU A 391 2.75 -15.54 13.81
C LEU A 391 1.57 -15.98 14.68
N GLY A 392 1.38 -15.35 15.83
CA GLY A 392 0.22 -15.61 16.69
C GLY A 392 -1.11 -15.39 15.96
N ALA A 393 -1.21 -14.29 15.22
CA ALA A 393 -2.37 -14.03 14.35
C ALA A 393 -2.57 -15.12 13.30
N ALA A 394 -1.49 -15.59 12.64
CA ALA A 394 -1.57 -16.70 11.67
C ALA A 394 -2.12 -17.97 12.33
N VAL A 395 -1.58 -18.33 13.50
CA VAL A 395 -2.02 -19.52 14.26
C VAL A 395 -3.50 -19.39 14.65
N VAL A 396 -3.91 -18.24 15.20
CA VAL A 396 -5.31 -17.99 15.54
C VAL A 396 -6.22 -18.13 14.32
N LEU A 397 -5.81 -17.59 13.15
CA LEU A 397 -6.61 -17.68 11.94
C LEU A 397 -6.73 -19.13 11.43
N VAL A 398 -5.68 -19.93 11.56
CA VAL A 398 -5.73 -21.37 11.25
C VAL A 398 -6.75 -22.09 12.13
N PHE A 399 -6.76 -21.82 13.44
CA PHE A 399 -7.76 -22.39 14.35
C PHE A 399 -9.17 -21.87 14.07
N LEU A 400 -9.31 -20.62 13.66
CA LEU A 400 -10.60 -20.04 13.28
C LEU A 400 -11.08 -20.46 11.88
N ASN A 401 -10.24 -21.12 11.06
CA ASN A 401 -10.59 -21.49 9.70
C ASN A 401 -11.94 -22.24 9.57
N PRO A 402 -12.28 -23.26 10.38
CA PRO A 402 -13.59 -23.91 10.28
C PRO A 402 -14.75 -22.97 10.63
N PHE A 403 -14.56 -22.07 11.60
CA PHE A 403 -15.55 -21.07 11.96
C PHE A 403 -15.77 -20.05 10.86
N VAL A 404 -14.68 -19.49 10.30
CA VAL A 404 -14.76 -18.51 9.21
C VAL A 404 -15.41 -19.13 7.97
N LYS A 405 -15.10 -20.38 7.63
CA LYS A 405 -15.78 -21.10 6.54
C LYS A 405 -17.29 -21.22 6.77
N ARG A 406 -17.74 -21.46 8.01
CA ARG A 406 -19.19 -21.47 8.33
C ARG A 406 -19.83 -20.10 8.13
N LEU A 407 -19.12 -19.00 8.49
CA LEU A 407 -19.60 -17.65 8.24
C LEU A 407 -19.69 -17.32 6.75
N MET A 408 -18.75 -17.83 5.95
CA MET A 408 -18.71 -17.61 4.49
C MET A 408 -19.82 -18.37 3.73
N GLY A 409 -20.34 -19.47 4.30
CA GLY A 409 -21.32 -20.33 3.65
C GLY A 409 -20.74 -21.05 2.42
N GLU A 410 -21.43 -20.97 1.28
CA GLU A 410 -21.00 -21.61 0.03
C GLU A 410 -19.90 -20.85 -0.72
N VAL A 411 -19.54 -19.65 -0.28
CA VAL A 411 -18.51 -18.82 -0.92
C VAL A 411 -17.12 -19.38 -0.58
N LYS A 412 -16.34 -19.69 -1.65
CA LYS A 412 -14.98 -20.25 -1.54
C LYS A 412 -13.94 -19.26 -2.00
#